data_61f314c766a0758be66dd2fc12ce5b7a
#
_entry.id   61f314c766a0758be66dd2fc12ce5b7a
#
_cell.length_a   1.000
_cell.length_b   1.000
_cell.length_c   1.000
_cell.angle_alpha   90.00
_cell.angle_beta   90.00
_cell.angle_gamma   90.00
#
_symmetry.space_group_name_H-M   'P 1'
#
loop_
_entity.id
_entity.type
_entity.pdbx_description
1 polymer ?
#
loop_
_entity_poly.entity_id
_entity_poly.type
_entity_poly.pdbx_seq_one_letter_code
_entity_poly.pdbx_strand_id
1 'polypeptide(L)'
;MKTLNVVAAIIKKDNKILATKRGYGEFINMWEFPGGKIEPNESKEQALIREIKEELDCTIKPTKFALDLEYQYPTFYLKMSCFEAEITKGTPKLLEHNDAKWLTKQELDEVNWIPADIEAVNYLKETMSD
;
A
#
# COMPACT_ATOMS: atom_id res chain seq x y z
N MET A 1 -8.84 -23.14 1.83
CA MET A 1 -8.05 -21.99 2.28
C MET A 1 -8.66 -20.71 1.72
N LYS A 2 -8.74 -19.69 2.54
CA LYS A 2 -9.35 -18.40 2.15
C LYS A 2 -8.42 -17.61 1.22
N THR A 3 -8.99 -17.01 0.19
CA THR A 3 -8.28 -16.08 -0.69
C THR A 3 -8.75 -14.66 -0.40
N LEU A 4 -7.83 -13.75 -0.17
CA LEU A 4 -8.12 -12.33 0.03
C LEU A 4 -7.73 -11.55 -1.22
N ASN A 5 -8.67 -10.78 -1.77
CA ASN A 5 -8.43 -9.90 -2.89
C ASN A 5 -8.33 -8.47 -2.37
N VAL A 6 -7.15 -7.89 -2.47
CA VAL A 6 -6.87 -6.58 -1.91
C VAL A 6 -6.23 -5.64 -2.93
N VAL A 7 -6.27 -4.36 -2.63
CA VAL A 7 -5.61 -3.30 -3.40
C VAL A 7 -4.66 -2.55 -2.46
N ALA A 8 -3.57 -2.05 -3.01
CA ALA A 8 -2.61 -1.25 -2.26
C ALA A 8 -2.18 -0.03 -3.06
N ALA A 9 -1.97 1.08 -2.37
CA ALA A 9 -1.58 2.34 -2.98
C ALA A 9 -0.09 2.62 -2.75
N ILE A 10 0.63 2.80 -3.85
CA ILE A 10 1.97 3.33 -3.84
C ILE A 10 1.82 4.84 -4.03
N ILE A 11 1.66 5.57 -2.92
CA ILE A 11 1.41 7.01 -2.96
C ILE A 11 2.74 7.73 -3.15
N LYS A 12 2.85 8.47 -4.25
CA LYS A 12 4.10 9.15 -4.64
C LYS A 12 3.98 10.65 -4.45
N LYS A 13 5.03 11.25 -3.92
CA LYS A 13 5.16 12.69 -3.77
C LYS A 13 6.64 13.07 -3.66
N ASP A 14 7.09 14.04 -4.46
CA ASP A 14 8.45 14.56 -4.39
C ASP A 14 9.53 13.47 -4.47
N ASN A 15 9.34 12.51 -5.38
CA ASN A 15 10.23 11.37 -5.59
C ASN A 15 10.37 10.47 -4.35
N LYS A 16 9.32 10.43 -3.53
CA LYS A 16 9.23 9.55 -2.35
C LYS A 16 7.93 8.77 -2.40
N ILE A 17 7.89 7.67 -1.68
CA ILE A 17 6.66 6.87 -1.52
C ILE A 17 6.29 6.80 -0.05
N LEU A 18 4.99 6.67 0.21
CA LEU A 18 4.47 6.58 1.57
C LEU A 18 4.46 5.13 2.04
N ALA A 19 5.16 4.86 3.13
CA ALA A 19 5.11 3.59 3.84
C ALA A 19 4.37 3.79 5.15
N THR A 20 3.50 2.86 5.51
CA THR A 20 2.71 2.94 6.74
C THR A 20 2.99 1.73 7.63
N LYS A 21 3.06 1.96 8.94
CA LYS A 21 3.38 0.93 9.92
C LYS A 21 2.10 0.38 10.52
N ARG A 22 1.91 -0.93 10.41
CA ARG A 22 0.68 -1.58 10.86
C ARG A 22 0.51 -1.45 12.38
N GLY A 23 -0.67 -1.00 12.81
CA GLY A 23 -0.95 -0.68 14.21
C GLY A 23 -1.61 -1.80 14.99
N TYR A 24 -2.08 -2.89 14.34
CA TYR A 24 -2.78 -3.98 15.01
C TYR A 24 -2.74 -5.25 14.16
N GLY A 25 -3.14 -6.38 14.77
CA GLY A 25 -3.29 -7.65 14.08
C GLY A 25 -1.97 -8.34 13.79
N GLU A 26 -2.00 -9.29 12.84
CA GLU A 26 -0.80 -9.95 12.36
C GLU A 26 0.14 -8.93 11.72
N PHE A 27 1.43 -9.15 11.85
CA PHE A 27 2.46 -8.27 11.30
C PHE A 27 2.44 -6.86 11.92
N ILE A 28 1.91 -6.72 13.15
CA ILE A 28 1.95 -5.45 13.88
C ILE A 28 3.40 -4.93 13.92
N ASN A 29 3.56 -3.61 13.74
CA ASN A 29 4.85 -2.93 13.71
C ASN A 29 5.71 -3.22 12.47
N MET A 30 5.19 -3.98 11.50
CA MET A 30 5.81 -4.10 10.19
C MET A 30 5.21 -3.06 9.24
N TRP A 31 5.91 -2.78 8.16
CA TRP A 31 5.55 -1.71 7.24
C TRP A 31 4.86 -2.25 5.99
N GLU A 32 3.96 -1.47 5.43
CA GLU A 32 3.17 -1.86 4.27
C GLU A 32 2.79 -0.66 3.41
N PHE A 33 2.35 -0.91 2.19
CA PHE A 33 1.64 0.09 1.41
C PHE A 33 0.19 0.08 1.85
N PRO A 34 -0.43 1.26 2.10
CA PRO A 34 -1.80 1.30 2.61
C PRO A 34 -2.80 0.81 1.56
N GLY A 35 -3.89 0.22 2.02
CA GLY A 35 -4.94 -0.33 1.16
C GLY A 35 -5.82 -1.29 1.93
N GLY A 36 -6.55 -2.13 1.24
CA GLY A 36 -7.43 -3.07 1.88
C GLY A 36 -8.25 -3.91 0.91
N LYS A 37 -9.28 -4.54 1.43
CA LYS A 37 -10.09 -5.49 0.67
C LYS A 37 -10.98 -4.81 -0.35
N ILE A 38 -11.12 -5.45 -1.52
CA ILE A 38 -12.09 -5.05 -2.54
C ILE A 38 -13.46 -5.56 -2.11
N GLU A 39 -14.46 -4.67 -2.08
CA GLU A 39 -15.83 -5.04 -1.75
C GLU A 39 -16.62 -5.42 -3.00
N PRO A 40 -17.74 -6.17 -2.85
CA PRO A 40 -18.58 -6.50 -4.00
C PRO A 40 -19.02 -5.26 -4.77
N ASN A 41 -19.01 -5.35 -6.10
CA ASN A 41 -19.44 -4.28 -7.00
C ASN A 41 -18.54 -3.04 -7.01
N GLU A 42 -17.34 -3.14 -6.43
CA GLU A 42 -16.32 -2.10 -6.52
C GLU A 42 -15.30 -2.44 -7.59
N SER A 43 -14.84 -1.43 -8.34
CA SER A 43 -13.62 -1.59 -9.12
C SER A 43 -12.42 -1.54 -8.18
N LYS A 44 -11.26 -1.97 -8.66
CA LYS A 44 -10.03 -1.90 -7.87
C LYS A 44 -9.71 -0.45 -7.48
N GLU A 45 -9.87 0.48 -8.43
CA GLU A 45 -9.61 1.90 -8.19
C GLU A 45 -10.57 2.49 -7.16
N GLN A 46 -11.86 2.13 -7.25
CA GLN A 46 -12.86 2.59 -6.27
C GLN A 46 -12.52 2.07 -4.86
N ALA A 47 -12.17 0.79 -4.76
CA ALA A 47 -11.78 0.20 -3.49
C ALA A 47 -10.57 0.92 -2.90
N LEU A 48 -9.58 1.23 -3.74
CA LEU A 48 -8.38 1.90 -3.29
C LEU A 48 -8.67 3.31 -2.75
N ILE A 49 -9.45 4.08 -3.49
CA ILE A 49 -9.84 5.44 -3.06
C ILE A 49 -10.58 5.38 -1.73
N ARG A 50 -11.52 4.45 -1.58
CA ARG A 50 -12.28 4.26 -0.35
C ARG A 50 -11.38 3.87 0.82
N GLU A 51 -10.52 2.87 0.63
CA GLU A 51 -9.64 2.39 1.69
C GLU A 51 -8.68 3.48 2.19
N ILE A 52 -8.11 4.25 1.27
CA ILE A 52 -7.19 5.32 1.67
C ILE A 52 -7.94 6.43 2.41
N LYS A 53 -9.18 6.73 2.00
CA LYS A 53 -10.01 7.70 2.72
C LYS A 53 -10.30 7.24 4.15
N GLU A 54 -10.61 5.96 4.32
CA GLU A 54 -10.89 5.37 5.63
C GLU A 54 -9.65 5.33 6.52
N GLU A 55 -8.49 5.00 5.97
CA GLU A 55 -7.28 4.79 6.76
C GLU A 55 -6.47 6.05 6.98
N LEU A 56 -6.43 6.96 6.03
CA LEU A 56 -5.54 8.11 6.04
C LEU A 56 -6.26 9.46 5.94
N ASP A 57 -7.58 9.46 5.81
CA ASP A 57 -8.40 10.67 5.71
C ASP A 57 -7.91 11.64 4.64
N CYS A 58 -7.52 11.12 3.50
CA CYS A 58 -7.16 11.94 2.35
C CYS A 58 -7.71 11.32 1.07
N THR A 59 -7.79 12.12 0.01
CA THR A 59 -8.27 11.67 -1.29
C THR A 59 -7.09 11.47 -2.22
N ILE A 60 -7.05 10.31 -2.86
CA ILE A 60 -6.01 9.99 -3.84
C ILE A 60 -6.63 9.80 -5.22
N LYS A 61 -5.77 9.92 -6.23
CA LYS A 61 -6.09 9.57 -7.60
C LYS A 61 -5.11 8.47 -8.03
N PRO A 62 -5.60 7.27 -8.35
CA PRO A 62 -4.75 6.24 -8.96
C PRO A 62 -4.25 6.76 -10.32
N THR A 63 -2.95 6.74 -10.54
CA THR A 63 -2.35 7.31 -11.76
C THR A 63 -1.88 6.23 -12.71
N LYS A 64 -1.50 5.05 -12.20
CA LYS A 64 -0.93 3.99 -13.01
C LYS A 64 -1.07 2.66 -12.29
N PHE A 65 -1.51 1.63 -13.00
CA PHE A 65 -1.42 0.26 -12.50
C PHE A 65 0.06 -0.13 -12.43
N ALA A 66 0.51 -0.61 -11.29
CA ALA A 66 1.91 -0.98 -11.10
C ALA A 66 2.14 -2.47 -11.30
N LEU A 67 1.52 -3.31 -10.49
CA LEU A 67 1.67 -4.77 -10.59
C LEU A 67 0.58 -5.50 -9.83
N ASP A 68 0.34 -6.75 -10.24
CA ASP A 68 -0.39 -7.73 -9.44
C ASP A 68 0.63 -8.63 -8.78
N LEU A 69 0.40 -8.97 -7.52
CA LEU A 69 1.22 -9.95 -6.82
C LEU A 69 0.36 -10.94 -6.07
N GLU A 70 0.94 -12.10 -5.76
CA GLU A 70 0.27 -13.15 -4.99
C GLU A 70 1.25 -13.62 -3.93
N TYR A 71 0.72 -13.98 -2.77
CA TYR A 71 1.55 -14.46 -1.68
C TYR A 71 0.77 -15.47 -0.82
N GLN A 72 1.40 -16.61 -0.54
CA GLN A 72 0.80 -17.63 0.32
C GLN A 72 1.26 -17.40 1.76
N TYR A 73 0.33 -16.95 2.60
CA TYR A 73 0.53 -16.91 4.04
C TYR A 73 0.07 -18.24 4.64
N PRO A 74 0.47 -18.59 5.86
CA PRO A 74 0.07 -19.87 6.45
C PRO A 74 -1.43 -20.11 6.52
N THR A 75 -2.24 -19.04 6.72
CA THR A 75 -3.68 -19.16 6.96
C THR A 75 -4.55 -18.65 5.80
N PHE A 76 -3.94 -17.99 4.80
CA PHE A 76 -4.71 -17.46 3.66
C PHE A 76 -3.80 -17.20 2.46
N TYR A 77 -4.43 -17.11 1.29
CA TYR A 77 -3.75 -16.75 0.05
C TYR A 77 -4.11 -15.33 -0.33
N LEU A 78 -3.09 -14.51 -0.59
CA LEU A 78 -3.26 -13.10 -0.89
C LEU A 78 -3.12 -12.85 -2.39
N LYS A 79 -4.09 -12.14 -2.98
CA LYS A 79 -3.97 -11.54 -4.33
C LYS A 79 -4.08 -10.04 -4.16
N MET A 80 -3.04 -9.33 -4.54
CA MET A 80 -2.97 -7.88 -4.36
C MET A 80 -2.66 -7.16 -5.66
N SER A 81 -3.47 -6.15 -5.97
CA SER A 81 -3.21 -5.25 -7.09
C SER A 81 -2.68 -3.93 -6.54
N CYS A 82 -1.52 -3.51 -7.03
CA CYS A 82 -0.86 -2.29 -6.58
C CYS A 82 -0.97 -1.22 -7.66
N PHE A 83 -1.33 -0.01 -7.24
CA PHE A 83 -1.44 1.16 -8.12
C PHE A 83 -0.57 2.28 -7.60
N GLU A 84 0.14 2.95 -8.50
CA GLU A 84 0.74 4.25 -8.17
C GLU A 84 -0.39 5.25 -8.07
N ALA A 85 -0.27 6.17 -7.13
CA ALA A 85 -1.32 7.16 -6.86
C ALA A 85 -0.71 8.47 -6.37
N GLU A 86 -1.48 9.55 -6.48
CA GLU A 86 -1.10 10.85 -5.94
C GLU A 86 -2.22 11.38 -5.04
N ILE A 87 -1.86 12.19 -4.06
CA ILE A 87 -2.82 12.84 -3.18
C ILE A 87 -3.39 14.04 -3.91
N THR A 88 -4.72 14.10 -4.04
CA THR A 88 -5.40 15.23 -4.68
C THR A 88 -6.07 16.15 -3.68
N LYS A 89 -6.34 15.69 -2.45
CA LYS A 89 -6.97 16.49 -1.41
C LYS A 89 -6.59 15.97 -0.04
N GLY A 90 -6.24 16.87 0.86
CA GLY A 90 -5.94 16.56 2.25
C GLY A 90 -4.50 16.15 2.47
N THR A 91 -4.18 15.87 3.72
CA THR A 91 -2.88 15.39 4.16
C THR A 91 -3.10 14.08 4.91
N PRO A 92 -2.28 13.06 4.69
CA PRO A 92 -2.48 11.78 5.38
C PRO A 92 -2.52 11.94 6.89
N LYS A 93 -3.55 11.36 7.51
CA LYS A 93 -3.72 11.29 8.97
C LYS A 93 -3.77 9.83 9.35
N LEU A 94 -3.05 9.45 10.40
CA LEU A 94 -2.96 8.05 10.80
C LEU A 94 -4.17 7.66 11.65
N LEU A 95 -5.22 7.18 11.00
CA LEU A 95 -6.43 6.73 11.69
C LEU A 95 -6.31 5.28 12.17
N GLU A 96 -5.52 4.46 11.47
CA GLU A 96 -5.38 3.03 11.78
C GLU A 96 -3.93 2.56 11.93
N HIS A 97 -2.96 3.32 11.44
CA HIS A 97 -1.54 2.96 11.48
C HIS A 97 -0.83 3.66 12.66
N ASN A 98 0.29 3.06 13.11
CA ASN A 98 1.09 3.62 14.19
C ASN A 98 2.06 4.70 13.73
N ASP A 99 2.49 4.63 12.47
CA ASP A 99 3.51 5.55 11.94
C ASP A 99 3.43 5.58 10.43
N ALA A 100 4.05 6.57 9.82
CA ALA A 100 4.18 6.68 8.38
C ALA A 100 5.50 7.37 8.06
N LYS A 101 6.10 6.98 6.94
CA LYS A 101 7.34 7.59 6.46
C LYS A 101 7.26 7.79 4.95
N TRP A 102 7.77 8.91 4.50
CA TRP A 102 8.04 9.14 3.09
C TRP A 102 9.46 8.66 2.81
N LEU A 103 9.59 7.68 1.93
CA LEU A 103 10.88 7.04 1.64
C LEU A 103 11.34 7.34 0.23
N THR A 104 12.61 7.71 0.11
CA THR A 104 13.29 7.77 -1.20
C THR A 104 13.64 6.35 -1.64
N LYS A 105 14.08 6.19 -2.89
CA LYS A 105 14.53 4.90 -3.39
C LYS A 105 15.61 4.28 -2.50
N GLN A 106 16.56 5.10 -2.04
CA GLN A 106 17.67 4.63 -1.22
C GLN A 106 17.23 4.22 0.19
N GLU A 107 16.07 4.71 0.63
CA GLU A 107 15.55 4.43 1.97
C GLU A 107 14.59 3.25 2.03
N LEU A 108 14.26 2.64 0.88
CA LEU A 108 13.27 1.56 0.83
C LEU A 108 13.59 0.38 1.76
N ASP A 109 14.86 0.06 1.96
CA ASP A 109 15.27 -1.05 2.83
C ASP A 109 15.43 -0.65 4.30
N GLU A 110 15.12 0.60 4.65
CA GLU A 110 15.25 1.06 6.04
C GLU A 110 14.11 0.61 6.94
N VAL A 111 13.03 0.10 6.35
CA VAL A 111 11.88 -0.40 7.11
C VAL A 111 11.70 -1.89 6.88
N ASN A 112 11.06 -2.55 7.85
CA ASN A 112 10.80 -3.99 7.79
C ASN A 112 9.44 -4.24 7.14
N TRP A 113 9.45 -4.52 5.85
CA TRP A 113 8.22 -4.70 5.07
C TRP A 113 7.52 -6.03 5.36
N ILE A 114 6.20 -6.03 5.33
CA ILE A 114 5.38 -7.24 5.33
C ILE A 114 5.79 -8.08 4.10
N PRO A 115 5.91 -9.41 4.24
CA PRO A 115 6.47 -10.27 3.18
C PRO A 115 5.87 -10.05 1.78
N ALA A 116 4.55 -9.95 1.66
CA ALA A 116 3.91 -9.77 0.36
C ALA A 116 4.35 -8.47 -0.34
N ASP A 117 4.64 -7.41 0.43
CA ASP A 117 4.95 -6.10 -0.11
C ASP A 117 6.36 -5.99 -0.68
N ILE A 118 7.21 -6.97 -0.40
CA ILE A 118 8.59 -6.97 -0.89
C ILE A 118 8.64 -6.95 -2.43
N GLU A 119 7.71 -7.63 -3.09
CA GLU A 119 7.66 -7.61 -4.56
C GLU A 119 7.36 -6.21 -5.09
N ALA A 120 6.47 -5.47 -4.41
CA ALA A 120 6.19 -4.08 -4.77
C ALA A 120 7.39 -3.17 -4.51
N VAL A 121 8.13 -3.42 -3.43
CA VAL A 121 9.38 -2.70 -3.14
C VAL A 121 10.40 -2.94 -4.25
N ASN A 122 10.53 -4.18 -4.72
CA ASN A 122 11.45 -4.49 -5.83
C ASN A 122 11.04 -3.77 -7.12
N TYR A 123 9.75 -3.68 -7.40
CA TYR A 123 9.22 -2.88 -8.50
C TYR A 123 9.69 -1.43 -8.40
N LEU A 124 9.61 -0.85 -7.19
CA LEU A 124 10.02 0.54 -6.96
C LEU A 124 11.52 0.73 -7.12
N LYS A 125 12.32 -0.25 -6.71
CA LYS A 125 13.78 -0.20 -6.89
C LYS A 125 14.16 -0.12 -8.37
N GLU A 126 13.34 -0.71 -9.25
CA GLU A 126 13.56 -0.67 -10.69
C GLU A 126 13.02 0.57 -11.36
N THR A 127 11.96 1.18 -10.82
CA THR A 127 11.23 2.26 -11.50
C THR A 127 11.44 3.65 -10.92
N MET A 128 11.82 3.77 -9.64
CA MET A 128 12.06 5.08 -9.04
C MET A 128 13.40 5.66 -9.49
N SER A 129 13.41 6.99 -9.62
CA SER A 129 14.65 7.73 -9.89
C SER A 129 15.49 7.85 -8.62
N ASP A 130 16.79 7.86 -8.81
CA ASP A 130 17.76 8.04 -7.72
C ASP A 130 17.75 9.46 -7.15
#